data_cdbabd57c9b38dccee6cd42c9f53221d
#
_entry.id   cdbabd57c9b38dccee6cd42c9f53221d
#
_cell.length_a   1.000
_cell.length_b   1.000
_cell.length_c   1.000
_cell.angle_alpha   90.00
_cell.angle_beta   90.00
_cell.angle_gamma   90.00
#
_symmetry.space_group_name_H-M   'P 1'
#
loop_
_entity.id
_entity.type
_entity.pdbx_description
1 polymer ?
#
loop_
_entity_poly.entity_id
_entity_poly.type
_entity_poly.pdbx_seq_one_letter_code
_entity_poly.pdbx_strand_id
1 'polypeptide(L)'
;MLNRNFNDFKFQHKRNKNQILYTTRKIRKDEEILNLIDNFLLEKNSFVFESVEKGKIRGRYTIFGKNPDKIWEFNNNNSYLVTNKTKKRIKGKPEKIIEKIIEEFKFKIPSGLPPISSLISGYFSYDSIRYIEKIPNKCRDDLKLPDVRLLRPRVLVVHDNLKKKIFYIVNIFKDEKITNYKNKYLEIEKQINELLIQASLQKKDFNKAIVKNIKIKSNTTKNKFLKMVNKAKKYIKIGDIFQVVLSQRFEAKLSKRPLEIYKKLRITNPSPFMYFFNFDDFQIIGASPEILVRLRDNKITVRPIAGTRPRGKDLKEDNFFAKDLLKDKKELSEHLMLLDLGRNDAGKVSKIGTVKVTDSFMIEKYSHVMHIVSNVMGIYNNKISKFKSLLAGFPAGTVSGAPKIRAMEIIDELETTKRKVYAGGIGYFSANGEFDTCIALRTAVVKNKKFYVQAGAGIVADSNPIKEYEETVNKAKALMNALK
;
A
#
# COMPACT_ATOMS: atom_id res chain seq x y z
N MET A 1 -15.21 26.96 12.64
CA MET A 1 -14.03 27.70 13.17
C MET A 1 -12.85 26.76 13.27
N LEU A 2 -11.63 27.28 13.07
CA LEU A 2 -10.39 26.55 13.34
C LEU A 2 -10.22 26.28 14.84
N ASN A 3 -9.53 25.22 15.17
CA ASN A 3 -9.19 24.86 16.56
C ASN A 3 -8.21 25.82 17.25
N ARG A 4 -7.60 26.75 16.50
CA ARG A 4 -6.67 27.76 16.99
C ARG A 4 -6.97 29.13 16.37
N ASN A 5 -6.83 30.18 17.16
CA ASN A 5 -6.89 31.56 16.65
C ASN A 5 -5.55 31.99 16.04
N PHE A 6 -5.53 33.16 15.40
CA PHE A 6 -4.36 33.71 14.74
C PHE A 6 -3.17 33.92 15.69
N ASN A 7 -3.39 34.43 16.89
CA ASN A 7 -2.32 34.74 17.85
C ASN A 7 -1.63 33.48 18.35
N ASP A 8 -2.40 32.43 18.69
CA ASP A 8 -1.84 31.14 19.09
C ASP A 8 -1.08 30.46 17.92
N PHE A 9 -1.64 30.48 16.70
CA PHE A 9 -0.95 29.98 15.51
C PHE A 9 0.42 30.65 15.33
N LYS A 10 0.47 32.00 15.34
CA LYS A 10 1.72 32.78 15.19
C LYS A 10 2.70 32.46 16.31
N PHE A 11 2.24 32.43 17.57
CA PHE A 11 3.05 32.14 18.74
C PHE A 11 3.70 30.76 18.67
N GLN A 12 2.94 29.73 18.37
CA GLN A 12 3.45 28.35 18.30
C GLN A 12 4.46 28.17 17.15
N HIS A 13 4.22 28.79 15.99
CA HIS A 13 5.16 28.71 14.88
C HIS A 13 6.50 29.41 15.18
N LYS A 14 6.46 30.57 15.80
CA LYS A 14 7.69 31.28 16.24
C LYS A 14 8.50 30.45 17.25
N ARG A 15 7.86 29.57 18.02
CA ARG A 15 8.51 28.59 18.92
C ARG A 15 8.99 27.33 18.20
N ASN A 16 9.06 27.35 16.88
CA ASN A 16 9.54 26.24 16.05
C ASN A 16 8.79 24.91 16.28
N LYS A 17 7.46 24.99 16.46
CA LYS A 17 6.60 23.82 16.68
C LYS A 17 5.82 23.45 15.43
N ASN A 18 5.72 22.14 15.14
CA ASN A 18 4.76 21.61 14.18
C ASN A 18 3.34 21.86 14.71
N GLN A 19 2.40 22.20 13.81
CA GLN A 19 1.03 22.49 14.18
C GLN A 19 0.04 21.75 13.27
N ILE A 20 -1.09 21.39 13.86
CA ILE A 20 -2.24 20.80 13.15
C ILE A 20 -3.41 21.76 13.37
N LEU A 21 -3.78 22.49 12.31
CA LEU A 21 -4.97 23.32 12.29
C LEU A 21 -6.11 22.52 11.67
N TYR A 22 -7.27 22.50 12.30
CA TYR A 22 -8.36 21.68 11.82
C TYR A 22 -9.73 22.24 12.21
N THR A 23 -10.72 21.77 11.47
CA THR A 23 -12.12 21.78 11.89
C THR A 23 -12.69 20.37 11.78
N THR A 24 -13.77 20.10 12.50
CA THR A 24 -14.43 18.80 12.49
C THR A 24 -15.93 18.96 12.48
N ARG A 25 -16.62 18.01 11.86
CA ARG A 25 -18.08 17.90 11.94
C ARG A 25 -18.53 16.45 11.93
N LYS A 26 -19.76 16.19 12.31
CA LYS A 26 -20.39 14.88 12.08
C LYS A 26 -20.61 14.72 10.57
N ILE A 27 -20.41 13.50 10.05
CA ILE A 27 -20.78 13.17 8.68
C ILE A 27 -22.31 13.11 8.59
N ARG A 28 -22.87 13.68 7.53
CA ARG A 28 -24.32 13.73 7.32
C ARG A 28 -24.80 12.55 6.47
N LYS A 29 -24.00 12.22 5.43
CA LYS A 29 -24.32 11.14 4.48
C LYS A 29 -23.02 10.47 4.01
N ASP A 30 -23.03 9.17 3.77
CA ASP A 30 -21.88 8.40 3.25
C ASP A 30 -21.42 8.88 1.87
N GLU A 31 -22.31 9.52 1.09
CA GLU A 31 -22.04 10.16 -0.20
C GLU A 31 -20.95 11.24 -0.11
N GLU A 32 -20.77 11.88 1.05
CA GLU A 32 -19.71 12.89 1.23
C GLU A 32 -18.30 12.32 1.02
N ILE A 33 -18.10 11.05 1.33
CA ILE A 33 -16.82 10.36 1.07
C ILE A 33 -16.62 10.14 -0.44
N LEU A 34 -17.70 9.80 -1.16
CA LEU A 34 -17.64 9.66 -2.62
C LEU A 34 -17.37 11.01 -3.30
N ASN A 35 -17.98 12.09 -2.80
CA ASN A 35 -17.73 13.44 -3.29
C ASN A 35 -16.27 13.85 -3.08
N LEU A 36 -15.65 13.49 -1.93
CA LEU A 36 -14.23 13.70 -1.71
C LEU A 36 -13.38 12.89 -2.67
N ILE A 37 -13.72 11.64 -2.96
CA ILE A 37 -13.01 10.85 -3.98
C ILE A 37 -13.05 11.59 -5.32
N ASP A 38 -14.20 12.10 -5.73
CA ASP A 38 -14.39 12.75 -7.03
C ASP A 38 -13.75 14.15 -7.13
N ASN A 39 -13.64 14.88 -6.04
CA ASN A 39 -13.18 16.28 -6.05
C ASN A 39 -11.73 16.42 -5.57
N PHE A 40 -11.35 15.68 -4.52
CA PHE A 40 -10.04 15.81 -3.88
C PHE A 40 -8.91 15.13 -4.66
N LEU A 41 -9.18 13.94 -5.26
CA LEU A 41 -8.16 13.12 -5.92
C LEU A 41 -7.83 13.53 -7.35
N LEU A 42 -8.47 14.57 -7.90
CA LEU A 42 -8.10 15.12 -9.20
C LEU A 42 -6.78 15.89 -9.17
N GLU A 43 -6.42 16.41 -8.00
CA GLU A 43 -5.18 17.16 -7.85
C GLU A 43 -3.97 16.23 -7.87
N LYS A 44 -2.86 16.71 -8.44
CA LYS A 44 -1.58 16.01 -8.44
C LYS A 44 -1.04 15.84 -7.02
N ASN A 45 -0.29 14.76 -6.82
CA ASN A 45 0.28 14.40 -5.52
C ASN A 45 -0.78 14.30 -4.41
N SER A 46 -1.93 13.74 -4.77
CA SER A 46 -3.01 13.38 -3.87
C SER A 46 -3.13 11.87 -3.71
N PHE A 47 -3.74 11.45 -2.61
CA PHE A 47 -3.98 10.04 -2.35
C PHE A 47 -5.21 9.82 -1.47
N VAL A 48 -5.71 8.59 -1.47
CA VAL A 48 -6.66 8.06 -0.49
C VAL A 48 -6.21 6.69 -0.01
N PHE A 49 -6.46 6.42 1.26
CA PHE A 49 -6.51 5.09 1.86
C PHE A 49 -7.88 4.85 2.46
N GLU A 50 -8.47 3.71 2.17
CA GLU A 50 -9.71 3.27 2.79
C GLU A 50 -9.73 1.75 2.95
N SER A 51 -10.59 1.26 3.83
CA SER A 51 -10.90 -0.16 3.94
C SER A 51 -12.37 -0.35 3.61
N VAL A 52 -12.64 -1.13 2.59
CA VAL A 52 -13.98 -1.28 2.02
C VAL A 52 -14.38 -2.74 1.97
N GLU A 53 -15.64 -3.04 2.32
CA GLU A 53 -16.25 -4.34 2.11
C GLU A 53 -17.70 -4.19 1.66
N LYS A 54 -18.07 -4.93 0.59
CA LYS A 54 -19.41 -4.86 -0.03
C LYS A 54 -19.88 -3.43 -0.31
N GLY A 55 -18.93 -2.57 -0.77
CA GLY A 55 -19.20 -1.16 -1.05
C GLY A 55 -19.30 -0.25 0.17
N LYS A 56 -19.24 -0.78 1.40
CA LYS A 56 -19.27 -0.02 2.65
C LYS A 56 -17.88 0.09 3.27
N ILE A 57 -17.59 1.22 3.90
CA ILE A 57 -16.34 1.45 4.64
C ILE A 57 -16.36 0.58 5.90
N ARG A 58 -15.39 -0.33 6.04
CA ARG A 58 -15.22 -1.17 7.23
C ARG A 58 -14.09 -0.71 8.15
N GLY A 59 -13.03 -0.15 7.59
CA GLY A 59 -11.92 0.36 8.37
C GLY A 59 -12.33 1.55 9.21
N ARG A 60 -11.66 1.74 10.34
CA ARG A 60 -11.93 2.87 11.21
C ARG A 60 -11.71 4.20 10.50
N TYR A 61 -10.64 4.30 9.70
CA TYR A 61 -10.25 5.55 9.06
C TYR A 61 -10.26 5.46 7.53
N THR A 62 -10.83 6.49 6.89
CA THR A 62 -10.54 6.84 5.51
C THR A 62 -9.67 8.09 5.52
N ILE A 63 -8.55 8.07 4.81
CA ILE A 63 -7.52 9.11 4.85
C ILE A 63 -7.30 9.65 3.46
N PHE A 64 -7.54 10.94 3.27
CA PHE A 64 -7.17 11.67 2.06
C PHE A 64 -6.00 12.59 2.35
N GLY A 65 -5.05 12.70 1.41
CA GLY A 65 -3.93 13.61 1.52
C GLY A 65 -3.61 14.28 0.19
N LYS A 66 -3.22 15.56 0.23
CA LYS A 66 -2.79 16.32 -0.95
C LYS A 66 -1.88 17.49 -0.56
N ASN A 67 -1.46 18.23 -1.57
CA ASN A 67 -0.63 19.44 -1.43
C ASN A 67 0.62 19.20 -0.55
N PRO A 68 1.50 18.23 -0.91
CA PRO A 68 2.70 17.98 -0.14
C PRO A 68 3.66 19.16 -0.24
N ASP A 69 4.27 19.53 0.89
CA ASP A 69 5.36 20.51 0.89
C ASP A 69 6.73 19.89 0.56
N LYS A 70 6.85 18.59 0.80
CA LYS A 70 8.03 17.79 0.46
C LYS A 70 7.64 16.48 -0.18
N ILE A 71 8.36 16.14 -1.23
CA ILE A 71 8.31 14.84 -1.91
C ILE A 71 9.74 14.31 -1.92
N TRP A 72 9.93 13.08 -1.47
CA TRP A 72 11.22 12.41 -1.58
C TRP A 72 11.14 11.31 -2.61
N GLU A 73 12.10 11.31 -3.52
CA GLU A 73 12.25 10.30 -4.56
C GLU A 73 13.61 9.62 -4.45
N PHE A 74 13.59 8.30 -4.55
CA PHE A 74 14.78 7.47 -4.51
C PHE A 74 14.82 6.59 -5.75
N ASN A 75 15.94 6.65 -6.47
CA ASN A 75 16.17 5.86 -7.69
C ASN A 75 17.58 5.27 -7.62
N ASN A 76 17.69 3.96 -7.51
CA ASN A 76 18.98 3.30 -7.30
C ASN A 76 19.72 4.00 -6.12
N ASN A 77 20.93 4.50 -6.34
CA ASN A 77 21.74 5.17 -5.32
C ASN A 77 21.50 6.70 -5.25
N ASN A 78 20.51 7.24 -5.96
CA ASN A 78 20.23 8.67 -5.97
C ASN A 78 18.96 8.98 -5.16
N SER A 79 19.08 10.02 -4.33
CA SER A 79 18.00 10.53 -3.49
C SER A 79 17.74 12.00 -3.82
N TYR A 80 16.47 12.36 -3.93
CA TYR A 80 16.04 13.70 -4.29
C TYR A 80 14.96 14.22 -3.35
N LEU A 81 15.05 15.49 -2.99
CA LEU A 81 13.96 16.26 -2.42
C LEU A 81 13.32 17.10 -3.52
N VAL A 82 12.05 16.88 -3.76
CA VAL A 82 11.24 17.63 -4.72
C VAL A 82 10.28 18.54 -3.94
N THR A 83 10.27 19.79 -4.29
CA THR A 83 9.33 20.80 -3.80
C THR A 83 8.64 21.42 -5.01
N ASN A 84 7.62 22.25 -4.81
CA ASN A 84 6.92 22.93 -5.91
C ASN A 84 7.84 23.73 -6.84
N LYS A 85 9.04 24.11 -6.37
CA LYS A 85 9.96 24.97 -7.13
C LYS A 85 11.27 24.30 -7.53
N THR A 86 11.67 23.23 -6.87
CA THR A 86 13.02 22.66 -7.03
C THR A 86 13.07 21.15 -6.88
N LYS A 87 13.99 20.53 -7.61
CA LYS A 87 14.43 19.15 -7.38
C LYS A 87 15.90 19.16 -6.98
N LYS A 88 16.20 18.86 -5.71
CA LYS A 88 17.55 18.88 -5.17
C LYS A 88 18.03 17.48 -4.83
N ARG A 89 19.26 17.14 -5.20
CA ARG A 89 19.87 15.86 -4.80
C ARG A 89 20.24 15.91 -3.32
N ILE A 90 19.94 14.83 -2.60
CA ILE A 90 20.35 14.62 -1.21
C ILE A 90 21.56 13.68 -1.23
N LYS A 91 22.66 14.06 -0.58
CA LYS A 91 23.86 13.22 -0.45
C LYS A 91 23.67 12.17 0.64
N GLY A 92 24.12 10.95 0.38
CA GLY A 92 24.09 9.84 1.34
C GLY A 92 23.42 8.58 0.77
N LYS A 93 23.48 7.50 1.52
CA LYS A 93 22.87 6.22 1.14
C LYS A 93 21.34 6.29 1.30
N PRO A 94 20.56 5.84 0.32
CA PRO A 94 19.09 5.92 0.33
C PRO A 94 18.45 5.42 1.63
N GLU A 95 18.88 4.26 2.13
CA GLU A 95 18.34 3.66 3.35
C GLU A 95 18.54 4.56 4.59
N LYS A 96 19.68 5.24 4.69
CA LYS A 96 19.97 6.15 5.81
C LYS A 96 19.16 7.43 5.72
N ILE A 97 18.96 7.95 4.51
CA ILE A 97 18.14 9.13 4.28
C ILE A 97 16.68 8.84 4.61
N ILE A 98 16.13 7.69 4.16
CA ILE A 98 14.75 7.28 4.46
C ILE A 98 14.57 7.10 5.97
N GLU A 99 15.50 6.40 6.63
CA GLU A 99 15.49 6.20 8.08
C GLU A 99 15.44 7.55 8.81
N LYS A 100 16.30 8.49 8.43
CA LYS A 100 16.33 9.84 9.00
C LYS A 100 15.03 10.60 8.80
N ILE A 101 14.47 10.59 7.58
CA ILE A 101 13.19 11.26 7.26
C ILE A 101 12.07 10.76 8.16
N ILE A 102 11.95 9.44 8.35
CA ILE A 102 10.89 8.82 9.14
C ILE A 102 11.09 9.09 10.64
N GLU A 103 12.32 8.99 11.15
CA GLU A 103 12.61 9.21 12.58
C GLU A 103 12.50 10.69 12.98
N GLU A 104 12.88 11.62 12.12
CA GLU A 104 12.76 13.07 12.36
C GLU A 104 11.30 13.55 12.24
N PHE A 105 10.45 12.81 11.53
CA PHE A 105 9.02 13.09 11.40
C PHE A 105 8.25 12.56 12.61
N LYS A 106 8.58 13.07 13.79
CA LYS A 106 7.94 12.68 15.04
C LYS A 106 7.55 13.89 15.87
N PHE A 107 6.27 14.02 16.17
CA PHE A 107 5.75 15.02 17.10
C PHE A 107 4.42 14.60 17.67
N LYS A 108 4.05 15.22 18.80
CA LYS A 108 2.82 14.91 19.51
C LYS A 108 1.60 15.38 18.72
N ILE A 109 0.71 14.47 18.39
CA ILE A 109 -0.60 14.78 17.83
C ILE A 109 -1.51 15.24 18.98
N PRO A 110 -2.25 16.36 18.83
CA PRO A 110 -3.17 16.83 19.87
C PRO A 110 -4.19 15.77 20.28
N SER A 111 -4.55 15.74 21.56
CA SER A 111 -5.62 14.87 22.06
C SER A 111 -6.93 15.16 21.34
N GLY A 112 -7.72 14.13 21.08
CA GLY A 112 -8.98 14.25 20.33
C GLY A 112 -8.87 14.13 18.81
N LEU A 113 -7.66 14.26 18.23
CA LEU A 113 -7.41 13.98 16.83
C LEU A 113 -7.09 12.49 16.59
N PRO A 114 -7.45 11.95 15.41
CA PRO A 114 -6.95 10.65 14.99
C PRO A 114 -5.42 10.59 14.98
N PRO A 115 -4.79 9.45 15.33
CA PRO A 115 -3.33 9.32 15.37
C PRO A 115 -2.65 9.54 14.00
N ILE A 116 -3.42 9.50 12.92
CA ILE A 116 -3.01 9.67 11.53
C ILE A 116 -3.22 11.11 11.00
N SER A 117 -3.46 12.09 11.87
CA SER A 117 -3.74 13.49 11.49
C SER A 117 -2.52 14.23 10.96
N SER A 118 -1.34 13.63 11.01
CA SER A 118 -0.14 14.06 10.31
C SER A 118 0.69 12.83 9.97
N LEU A 119 1.11 12.71 8.71
CA LEU A 119 1.78 11.51 8.22
C LEU A 119 2.70 11.79 7.01
N ILE A 120 3.62 10.87 6.76
CA ILE A 120 4.33 10.71 5.49
C ILE A 120 3.75 9.48 4.81
N SER A 121 3.38 9.58 3.55
CA SER A 121 2.73 8.51 2.80
C SER A 121 3.40 8.26 1.46
N GLY A 122 3.33 7.02 0.98
CA GLY A 122 3.86 6.67 -0.33
C GLY A 122 4.03 5.17 -0.53
N TYR A 123 4.99 4.82 -1.38
CA TYR A 123 5.30 3.44 -1.66
C TYR A 123 6.81 3.16 -1.63
N PHE A 124 7.12 1.92 -1.32
CA PHE A 124 8.43 1.27 -1.43
C PHE A 124 8.31 0.19 -2.49
N SER A 125 9.02 0.32 -3.62
CA SER A 125 8.99 -0.70 -4.66
C SER A 125 9.66 -1.99 -4.16
N TYR A 126 9.31 -3.14 -4.75
CA TYR A 126 10.04 -4.39 -4.51
C TYR A 126 11.56 -4.21 -4.68
N ASP A 127 11.96 -3.42 -5.67
CA ASP A 127 13.36 -3.20 -6.01
C ASP A 127 14.12 -2.38 -4.95
N SER A 128 13.43 -1.72 -4.01
CA SER A 128 14.05 -1.00 -2.89
C SER A 128 14.77 -1.93 -1.90
N ILE A 129 14.51 -3.25 -1.97
CA ILE A 129 15.26 -4.25 -1.19
C ILE A 129 16.78 -4.19 -1.47
N ARG A 130 17.18 -3.75 -2.66
CA ARG A 130 18.58 -3.58 -3.05
C ARG A 130 19.32 -2.47 -2.29
N TYR A 131 18.60 -1.68 -1.50
CA TYR A 131 19.23 -0.72 -0.58
C TYR A 131 19.85 -1.39 0.65
N ILE A 132 19.40 -2.61 0.98
CA ILE A 132 19.82 -3.34 2.19
C ILE A 132 20.38 -4.73 1.87
N GLU A 133 19.96 -5.36 0.77
CA GLU A 133 20.39 -6.71 0.39
C GLU A 133 21.15 -6.69 -0.94
N LYS A 134 22.20 -7.52 -1.03
CA LYS A 134 22.98 -7.71 -2.25
C LYS A 134 22.28 -8.71 -3.17
N ILE A 135 21.32 -8.25 -3.95
CA ILE A 135 20.58 -9.07 -4.93
C ILE A 135 21.04 -8.70 -6.35
N PRO A 136 21.19 -9.68 -7.26
CA PRO A 136 21.48 -9.42 -8.66
C PRO A 136 20.52 -8.40 -9.26
N ASN A 137 20.96 -7.68 -10.31
CA ASN A 137 20.17 -6.62 -10.94
C ASN A 137 20.13 -6.83 -12.46
N LYS A 138 19.66 -8.02 -12.89
CA LYS A 138 19.61 -8.46 -14.30
C LYS A 138 18.32 -8.03 -15.01
N CYS A 139 17.23 -7.84 -14.23
CA CYS A 139 15.95 -7.45 -14.77
C CYS A 139 15.97 -6.03 -15.36
N ARG A 140 15.39 -5.87 -16.56
CA ARG A 140 15.30 -4.57 -17.25
C ARG A 140 14.31 -3.64 -16.51
N ASP A 141 14.71 -2.40 -16.27
CA ASP A 141 13.84 -1.34 -15.76
C ASP A 141 13.16 -0.61 -16.93
N ASP A 142 11.99 -1.07 -17.35
CA ASP A 142 11.23 -0.51 -18.46
C ASP A 142 10.19 0.54 -18.03
N LEU A 143 9.71 0.50 -16.79
CA LEU A 143 8.76 1.48 -16.27
C LEU A 143 9.44 2.77 -15.79
N LYS A 144 10.73 2.71 -15.42
CA LYS A 144 11.52 3.84 -14.91
C LYS A 144 10.78 4.62 -13.81
N LEU A 145 10.15 3.89 -12.88
CA LEU A 145 9.53 4.48 -11.70
C LEU A 145 10.56 4.66 -10.58
N PRO A 146 10.40 5.65 -9.69
CA PRO A 146 11.17 5.71 -8.46
C PRO A 146 11.10 4.39 -7.68
N ASP A 147 12.20 4.00 -7.02
CA ASP A 147 12.18 2.83 -6.14
C ASP A 147 11.39 3.13 -4.86
N VAL A 148 11.47 4.37 -4.38
CA VAL A 148 10.65 4.86 -3.27
C VAL A 148 10.18 6.27 -3.62
N ARG A 149 8.90 6.57 -3.37
CA ARG A 149 8.35 7.92 -3.42
C ARG A 149 7.49 8.17 -2.19
N LEU A 150 7.86 9.19 -1.41
CA LEU A 150 7.19 9.58 -0.17
C LEU A 150 6.70 11.02 -0.27
N LEU A 151 5.49 11.27 0.21
CA LEU A 151 4.84 12.58 0.27
C LEU A 151 4.66 13.01 1.73
N ARG A 152 4.94 14.29 2.04
CA ARG A 152 4.53 14.92 3.31
C ARG A 152 3.35 15.86 3.04
N PRO A 153 2.09 15.38 3.12
CA PRO A 153 0.93 16.19 2.78
C PRO A 153 0.70 17.28 3.84
N ARG A 154 0.41 18.48 3.38
CA ARG A 154 -0.09 19.56 4.24
C ARG A 154 -1.57 19.39 4.52
N VAL A 155 -2.33 19.03 3.52
CA VAL A 155 -3.78 18.92 3.59
C VAL A 155 -4.17 17.46 3.76
N LEU A 156 -4.91 17.18 4.82
CA LEU A 156 -5.51 15.87 5.09
C LEU A 156 -7.01 16.02 5.34
N VAL A 157 -7.78 15.04 4.88
CA VAL A 157 -9.15 14.81 5.34
C VAL A 157 -9.20 13.41 5.92
N VAL A 158 -9.61 13.31 7.17
CA VAL A 158 -9.69 12.04 7.90
C VAL A 158 -11.12 11.80 8.33
N HIS A 159 -11.72 10.72 7.84
CA HIS A 159 -13.00 10.24 8.31
C HIS A 159 -12.79 9.16 9.37
N ASP A 160 -13.26 9.38 10.59
CA ASP A 160 -13.36 8.34 11.63
C ASP A 160 -14.74 7.69 11.52
N ASN A 161 -14.79 6.53 10.88
CA ASN A 161 -16.03 5.78 10.64
C ASN A 161 -16.70 5.31 11.94
N LEU A 162 -15.91 4.99 12.97
CA LEU A 162 -16.43 4.57 14.27
C LEU A 162 -17.13 5.73 15.00
N LYS A 163 -16.50 6.92 15.00
CA LYS A 163 -17.05 8.12 15.66
C LYS A 163 -18.01 8.89 14.76
N LYS A 164 -18.19 8.52 13.51
CA LYS A 164 -18.98 9.25 12.49
C LYS A 164 -18.59 10.73 12.40
N LYS A 165 -17.28 10.99 12.48
CA LYS A 165 -16.69 12.34 12.40
C LYS A 165 -15.73 12.45 11.24
N ILE A 166 -15.73 13.61 10.60
CA ILE A 166 -14.78 13.98 9.56
C ILE A 166 -13.94 15.17 10.04
N PHE A 167 -12.64 15.08 9.85
CA PHE A 167 -11.65 16.08 10.22
C PHE A 167 -11.04 16.67 8.95
N TYR A 168 -11.09 17.98 8.81
CA TYR A 168 -10.44 18.74 7.73
C TYR A 168 -9.21 19.40 8.32
N ILE A 169 -8.04 19.03 7.85
CA ILE A 169 -6.77 19.27 8.52
C ILE A 169 -5.81 19.98 7.57
N VAL A 170 -5.14 21.02 8.09
CA VAL A 170 -3.96 21.63 7.46
C VAL A 170 -2.79 21.54 8.42
N ASN A 171 -1.74 20.84 8.01
CA ASN A 171 -0.49 20.71 8.74
C ASN A 171 0.45 21.87 8.40
N ILE A 172 1.01 22.52 9.42
CA ILE A 172 2.06 23.52 9.31
C ILE A 172 3.31 22.98 9.99
N PHE A 173 4.34 22.78 9.19
CA PHE A 173 5.58 22.21 9.70
C PHE A 173 6.54 23.29 10.18
N LYS A 174 7.30 22.99 11.22
CA LYS A 174 8.24 23.93 11.85
C LYS A 174 9.31 24.47 10.90
N ASP A 175 9.63 23.72 9.85
CA ASP A 175 10.62 24.09 8.83
C ASP A 175 10.03 24.92 7.67
N GLU A 176 8.75 25.30 7.75
CA GLU A 176 8.11 26.20 6.79
C GLU A 176 8.50 27.66 7.07
N LYS A 177 9.01 28.35 6.05
CA LYS A 177 9.31 29.79 6.15
C LYS A 177 8.02 30.59 5.93
N ILE A 178 7.50 31.23 6.97
CA ILE A 178 6.33 32.10 6.91
C ILE A 178 6.79 33.55 7.02
N THR A 179 6.66 34.30 5.93
CA THR A 179 7.00 35.75 5.88
C THR A 179 5.85 36.61 6.38
N ASN A 180 4.62 36.24 6.05
CA ASN A 180 3.40 36.95 6.49
C ASN A 180 2.42 35.98 7.18
N TYR A 181 2.37 36.05 8.48
CA TYR A 181 1.50 35.15 9.29
C TYR A 181 0.01 35.39 9.07
N LYS A 182 -0.41 36.65 8.83
CA LYS A 182 -1.83 36.98 8.63
C LYS A 182 -2.34 36.37 7.33
N ASN A 183 -1.59 36.58 6.26
CA ASN A 183 -1.94 35.99 4.95
C ASN A 183 -1.93 34.46 5.01
N LYS A 184 -0.95 33.87 5.72
CA LYS A 184 -0.89 32.42 5.89
C LYS A 184 -2.07 31.85 6.65
N TYR A 185 -2.52 32.54 7.69
CA TYR A 185 -3.68 32.12 8.46
C TYR A 185 -4.97 32.17 7.62
N LEU A 186 -5.16 33.26 6.86
CA LEU A 186 -6.29 33.38 5.91
C LEU A 186 -6.27 32.33 4.80
N GLU A 187 -5.06 32.01 4.29
CA GLU A 187 -4.89 30.89 3.32
C GLU A 187 -5.37 29.56 3.91
N ILE A 188 -5.03 29.27 5.18
CA ILE A 188 -5.45 28.05 5.86
C ILE A 188 -6.98 28.01 6.03
N GLU A 189 -7.59 29.11 6.44
CA GLU A 189 -9.05 29.21 6.56
C GLU A 189 -9.73 28.96 5.21
N LYS A 190 -9.22 29.59 4.15
CA LYS A 190 -9.72 29.37 2.78
C LYS A 190 -9.60 27.91 2.36
N GLN A 191 -8.45 27.27 2.59
CA GLN A 191 -8.25 25.84 2.26
C GLN A 191 -9.25 24.94 3.02
N ILE A 192 -9.49 25.18 4.30
CA ILE A 192 -10.47 24.42 5.08
C ILE A 192 -11.90 24.60 4.52
N ASN A 193 -12.27 25.82 4.15
CA ASN A 193 -13.59 26.09 3.56
C ASN A 193 -13.75 25.41 2.19
N GLU A 194 -12.71 25.42 1.35
CA GLU A 194 -12.70 24.70 0.07
C GLU A 194 -12.90 23.19 0.27
N LEU A 195 -12.28 22.59 1.29
CA LEU A 195 -12.47 21.17 1.60
C LEU A 195 -13.90 20.85 2.04
N LEU A 196 -14.52 21.72 2.83
CA LEU A 196 -15.92 21.59 3.23
C LEU A 196 -16.87 21.63 2.02
N ILE A 197 -16.58 22.52 1.06
CA ILE A 197 -17.33 22.63 -0.19
C ILE A 197 -17.10 21.35 -1.03
N GLN A 198 -15.86 20.90 -1.21
CA GLN A 198 -15.55 19.69 -1.99
C GLN A 198 -16.28 18.44 -1.47
N ALA A 199 -16.47 18.30 -0.16
CA ALA A 199 -17.21 17.20 0.42
C ALA A 199 -18.72 17.26 0.13
N SER A 200 -19.25 18.44 -0.12
CA SER A 200 -20.68 18.67 -0.38
C SER A 200 -21.05 18.66 -1.86
N LEU A 201 -20.07 18.93 -2.75
CA LEU A 201 -20.30 19.03 -4.19
C LEU A 201 -20.45 17.63 -4.82
N GLN A 202 -21.64 17.30 -5.27
CA GLN A 202 -21.88 16.15 -6.12
C GLN A 202 -21.35 16.42 -7.54
N LYS A 203 -20.48 15.55 -8.05
CA LYS A 203 -20.15 15.54 -9.48
C LYS A 203 -21.16 14.69 -10.24
N LYS A 204 -21.66 15.23 -11.36
CA LYS A 204 -22.44 14.45 -12.33
C LYS A 204 -21.55 13.34 -12.88
N ASP A 205 -22.05 12.11 -12.92
CA ASP A 205 -21.36 11.00 -13.55
C ASP A 205 -21.07 11.35 -15.04
N PHE A 206 -19.81 11.31 -15.39
CA PHE A 206 -19.42 11.44 -16.79
C PHE A 206 -19.79 10.16 -17.55
N ASN A 207 -20.24 10.33 -18.79
CA ASN A 207 -20.70 9.27 -19.68
C ASN A 207 -19.92 7.98 -19.56
N LYS A 208 -20.64 6.89 -19.27
CA LYS A 208 -20.14 5.52 -19.20
C LYS A 208 -19.87 4.98 -20.60
N ALA A 209 -18.79 5.38 -21.23
CA ALA A 209 -18.34 4.70 -22.45
C ALA A 209 -17.95 3.26 -22.12
N ILE A 210 -18.73 2.30 -22.60
CA ILE A 210 -18.42 0.87 -22.44
C ILE A 210 -17.41 0.50 -23.52
N VAL A 211 -16.16 0.22 -23.09
CA VAL A 211 -15.12 -0.30 -24.00
C VAL A 211 -15.24 -1.80 -24.06
N LYS A 212 -15.77 -2.32 -25.17
CA LYS A 212 -16.08 -3.76 -25.33
C LYS A 212 -14.83 -4.64 -25.50
N ASN A 213 -13.78 -4.18 -26.20
CA ASN A 213 -12.59 -4.99 -26.50
C ASN A 213 -11.30 -4.33 -26.01
N ILE A 214 -10.69 -4.90 -24.97
CA ILE A 214 -9.40 -4.45 -24.44
C ILE A 214 -8.33 -5.48 -24.82
N LYS A 215 -7.37 -5.06 -25.65
CA LYS A 215 -6.21 -5.89 -26.00
C LYS A 215 -5.21 -5.90 -24.85
N ILE A 216 -5.03 -7.05 -24.22
CA ILE A 216 -4.09 -7.27 -23.11
C ILE A 216 -2.84 -7.97 -23.69
N LYS A 217 -1.66 -7.46 -23.34
CA LYS A 217 -0.37 -8.06 -23.69
C LYS A 217 0.39 -8.39 -22.40
N SER A 218 1.11 -9.51 -22.38
CA SER A 218 2.06 -9.83 -21.31
C SER A 218 3.49 -9.50 -21.75
N ASN A 219 4.34 -9.12 -20.77
CA ASN A 219 5.80 -8.98 -20.96
C ASN A 219 6.51 -10.34 -21.08
N THR A 220 5.79 -11.43 -20.84
CA THR A 220 6.33 -12.81 -20.85
C THR A 220 5.39 -13.70 -21.64
N THR A 221 5.91 -14.41 -22.66
CA THR A 221 5.11 -15.39 -23.42
C THR A 221 4.77 -16.60 -22.55
N LYS A 222 3.66 -17.32 -22.88
CA LYS A 222 3.29 -18.54 -22.16
C LYS A 222 4.45 -19.54 -22.10
N ASN A 223 5.07 -19.86 -23.23
CA ASN A 223 6.19 -20.81 -23.28
C ASN A 223 7.38 -20.38 -22.40
N LYS A 224 7.69 -19.07 -22.35
CA LYS A 224 8.74 -18.55 -21.47
C LYS A 224 8.37 -18.73 -20.01
N PHE A 225 7.13 -18.42 -19.61
CA PHE A 225 6.66 -18.61 -18.24
C PHE A 225 6.71 -20.08 -17.81
N LEU A 226 6.29 -21.03 -18.68
CA LEU A 226 6.41 -22.45 -18.41
C LEU A 226 7.86 -22.88 -18.18
N LYS A 227 8.81 -22.35 -18.99
CA LYS A 227 10.25 -22.60 -18.79
C LYS A 227 10.75 -22.04 -17.45
N MET A 228 10.28 -20.85 -17.03
CA MET A 228 10.61 -20.27 -15.73
C MET A 228 10.15 -21.16 -14.60
N VAL A 229 8.90 -21.66 -14.63
CA VAL A 229 8.35 -22.57 -13.63
C VAL A 229 9.17 -23.87 -13.55
N ASN A 230 9.48 -24.49 -14.70
CA ASN A 230 10.29 -25.71 -14.73
C ASN A 230 11.70 -25.49 -14.18
N LYS A 231 12.33 -24.31 -14.41
CA LYS A 231 13.62 -23.98 -13.84
C LYS A 231 13.53 -23.76 -12.32
N ALA A 232 12.50 -23.10 -11.83
CA ALA A 232 12.23 -22.95 -10.40
C ALA A 232 12.04 -24.31 -9.71
N LYS A 233 11.32 -25.25 -10.32
CA LYS A 233 11.19 -26.63 -9.82
C LYS A 233 12.52 -27.37 -9.73
N LYS A 234 13.50 -27.10 -10.63
CA LYS A 234 14.84 -27.66 -10.50
C LYS A 234 15.54 -27.13 -9.24
N TYR A 235 15.45 -25.81 -8.95
CA TYR A 235 16.01 -25.23 -7.73
C TYR A 235 15.37 -25.83 -6.45
N ILE A 236 14.07 -26.11 -6.48
CA ILE A 236 13.39 -26.80 -5.37
C ILE A 236 13.90 -28.23 -5.21
N LYS A 237 14.05 -28.96 -6.33
CA LYS A 237 14.51 -30.37 -6.32
C LYS A 237 15.92 -30.54 -5.75
N ILE A 238 16.80 -29.58 -6.01
CA ILE A 238 18.19 -29.61 -5.48
C ILE A 238 18.32 -29.00 -4.09
N GLY A 239 17.21 -28.53 -3.47
CA GLY A 239 17.17 -28.03 -2.11
C GLY A 239 17.56 -26.56 -1.93
N ASP A 240 17.71 -25.77 -3.01
CA ASP A 240 18.04 -24.35 -2.95
C ASP A 240 16.94 -23.52 -2.27
N ILE A 241 15.68 -23.86 -2.53
CA ILE A 241 14.48 -23.18 -2.04
C ILE A 241 13.36 -24.17 -1.78
N PHE A 242 12.41 -23.79 -0.90
CA PHE A 242 11.15 -24.51 -0.72
C PHE A 242 10.06 -23.98 -1.66
N GLN A 243 10.05 -22.66 -1.88
CA GLN A 243 9.08 -21.95 -2.69
C GLN A 243 9.68 -20.69 -3.31
N VAL A 244 9.22 -20.35 -4.51
CA VAL A 244 9.47 -19.04 -5.15
C VAL A 244 8.22 -18.54 -5.84
N VAL A 245 7.91 -17.25 -5.72
CA VAL A 245 6.79 -16.62 -6.42
C VAL A 245 7.28 -16.00 -7.72
N LEU A 246 6.92 -16.59 -8.84
CA LEU A 246 7.22 -16.06 -10.17
C LEU A 246 6.05 -15.24 -10.72
N SER A 247 6.35 -14.12 -11.37
CA SER A 247 5.32 -13.20 -11.86
C SER A 247 5.50 -12.80 -13.32
N GLN A 248 4.42 -12.31 -13.93
CA GLN A 248 4.44 -11.65 -15.22
C GLN A 248 3.59 -10.37 -15.17
N ARG A 249 3.94 -9.40 -16.01
CA ARG A 249 3.23 -8.13 -16.08
C ARG A 249 2.42 -8.00 -17.35
N PHE A 250 1.16 -7.65 -17.19
CA PHE A 250 0.21 -7.41 -18.25
C PHE A 250 0.06 -5.91 -18.49
N GLU A 251 -0.06 -5.52 -19.75
CA GLU A 251 -0.33 -4.14 -20.15
C GLU A 251 -1.56 -4.05 -21.05
N ALA A 252 -2.29 -2.95 -20.92
CA ALA A 252 -3.37 -2.57 -21.81
C ALA A 252 -3.35 -1.04 -22.04
N LYS A 253 -3.96 -0.57 -23.14
CA LYS A 253 -4.19 0.86 -23.34
C LYS A 253 -5.20 1.35 -22.29
N LEU A 254 -4.94 2.50 -21.72
CA LEU A 254 -5.86 3.12 -20.78
C LEU A 254 -7.13 3.56 -21.49
N SER A 255 -8.28 3.08 -21.06
CA SER A 255 -9.59 3.33 -21.67
C SER A 255 -10.46 4.29 -20.86
N LYS A 256 -10.15 4.46 -19.57
CA LYS A 256 -10.90 5.30 -18.63
C LYS A 256 -9.94 6.14 -17.80
N ARG A 257 -10.45 7.19 -17.18
CA ARG A 257 -9.65 7.95 -16.21
C ARG A 257 -9.27 7.06 -15.03
N PRO A 258 -8.03 7.17 -14.49
CA PRO A 258 -7.57 6.35 -13.39
C PRO A 258 -8.50 6.34 -12.17
N LEU A 259 -9.11 7.48 -11.86
CA LEU A 259 -10.06 7.62 -10.75
C LEU A 259 -11.35 6.81 -10.98
N GLU A 260 -11.83 6.71 -12.22
CA GLU A 260 -13.00 5.88 -12.56
C GLU A 260 -12.70 4.39 -12.39
N ILE A 261 -11.47 3.98 -12.74
CA ILE A 261 -11.02 2.61 -12.51
C ILE A 261 -10.97 2.30 -11.01
N TYR A 262 -10.47 3.24 -10.19
CA TYR A 262 -10.47 3.10 -8.73
C TYR A 262 -11.89 2.95 -8.17
N LYS A 263 -12.83 3.84 -8.59
CA LYS A 263 -14.25 3.75 -8.17
C LYS A 263 -14.87 2.42 -8.55
N LYS A 264 -14.55 1.89 -9.73
CA LYS A 264 -15.02 0.57 -10.17
C LYS A 264 -14.44 -0.55 -9.32
N LEU A 265 -13.13 -0.54 -9.06
CA LEU A 265 -12.48 -1.53 -8.17
C LEU A 265 -13.06 -1.50 -6.75
N ARG A 266 -13.38 -0.33 -6.24
CA ARG A 266 -14.01 -0.16 -4.93
C ARG A 266 -15.34 -0.93 -4.80
N ILE A 267 -16.05 -1.08 -5.89
CA ILE A 267 -17.32 -1.83 -5.96
C ILE A 267 -17.08 -3.30 -6.27
N THR A 268 -16.24 -3.60 -7.27
CA THR A 268 -16.08 -4.97 -7.79
C THR A 268 -15.08 -5.81 -7.01
N ASN A 269 -14.08 -5.20 -6.40
CA ASN A 269 -13.00 -5.86 -5.66
C ASN A 269 -12.69 -5.15 -4.34
N PRO A 270 -13.68 -4.96 -3.47
CA PRO A 270 -13.45 -4.33 -2.17
C PRO A 270 -12.43 -5.11 -1.35
N SER A 271 -11.56 -4.38 -0.64
CA SER A 271 -10.41 -4.96 0.07
C SER A 271 -10.12 -4.20 1.36
N PRO A 272 -9.46 -4.84 2.36
CA PRO A 272 -9.03 -4.17 3.58
C PRO A 272 -8.13 -2.96 3.35
N PHE A 273 -7.35 -2.98 2.27
CA PHE A 273 -6.46 -1.87 1.88
C PHE A 273 -6.77 -1.44 0.46
N MET A 274 -7.68 -0.50 0.32
CA MET A 274 -7.93 0.22 -0.92
C MET A 274 -7.09 1.49 -0.94
N TYR A 275 -6.45 1.79 -2.06
CA TYR A 275 -5.69 3.02 -2.22
C TYR A 275 -5.66 3.51 -3.66
N PHE A 276 -5.56 4.83 -3.77
CA PHE A 276 -5.30 5.53 -5.01
C PHE A 276 -4.25 6.61 -4.76
N PHE A 277 -3.20 6.64 -5.58
CA PHE A 277 -2.23 7.71 -5.61
C PHE A 277 -2.24 8.36 -6.99
N ASN A 278 -2.44 9.67 -7.00
CA ASN A 278 -2.31 10.49 -8.19
C ASN A 278 -0.97 11.25 -8.13
N PHE A 279 0.12 10.57 -8.45
CA PHE A 279 1.40 11.24 -8.63
C PHE A 279 1.38 12.07 -9.92
N ASP A 280 2.35 12.95 -10.10
CA ASP A 280 2.36 13.86 -11.25
C ASP A 280 2.51 13.12 -12.58
N ASP A 281 3.37 12.10 -12.63
CA ASP A 281 3.80 11.39 -13.84
C ASP A 281 3.22 9.97 -13.97
N PHE A 282 2.61 9.43 -12.91
CA PHE A 282 1.94 8.12 -12.91
C PHE A 282 0.91 8.03 -11.79
N GLN A 283 0.02 7.03 -11.87
CA GLN A 283 -0.94 6.72 -10.81
C GLN A 283 -0.76 5.28 -10.32
N ILE A 284 -1.07 5.06 -9.03
CA ILE A 284 -1.15 3.72 -8.43
C ILE A 284 -2.58 3.50 -7.94
N ILE A 285 -3.16 2.37 -8.33
CA ILE A 285 -4.54 1.98 -8.00
C ILE A 285 -4.49 0.58 -7.40
N GLY A 286 -4.92 0.40 -6.17
CA GLY A 286 -4.80 -0.91 -5.54
C GLY A 286 -5.94 -1.31 -4.61
N ALA A 287 -6.09 -2.62 -4.47
CA ALA A 287 -7.04 -3.31 -3.62
C ALA A 287 -6.34 -4.50 -2.93
N SER A 288 -5.40 -4.18 -2.02
CA SER A 288 -4.57 -5.19 -1.36
C SER A 288 -5.34 -5.90 -0.24
N PRO A 289 -5.25 -7.23 -0.15
CA PRO A 289 -5.85 -7.97 0.96
C PRO A 289 -4.95 -8.06 2.19
N GLU A 290 -3.64 -7.77 2.08
CA GLU A 290 -2.64 -8.26 3.02
C GLU A 290 -1.79 -7.14 3.62
N ILE A 291 -1.66 -7.16 4.96
CA ILE A 291 -0.72 -6.31 5.70
C ILE A 291 0.70 -6.76 5.35
N LEU A 292 1.60 -5.78 5.09
CA LEU A 292 3.02 -6.07 5.02
C LEU A 292 3.63 -6.07 6.43
N VAL A 293 3.67 -4.92 7.09
CA VAL A 293 4.02 -4.74 8.50
C VAL A 293 3.22 -3.57 9.05
N ARG A 294 2.73 -3.72 10.28
CA ARG A 294 2.05 -2.65 11.02
C ARG A 294 2.72 -2.45 12.38
N LEU A 295 2.93 -1.19 12.75
CA LEU A 295 3.24 -0.78 14.12
C LEU A 295 2.09 0.08 14.65
N ARG A 296 1.38 -0.42 15.64
CA ARG A 296 0.29 0.29 16.31
C ARG A 296 0.25 -0.09 17.78
N ASP A 297 -0.02 0.89 18.65
CA ASP A 297 -0.08 0.67 20.10
C ASP A 297 1.15 -0.08 20.63
N ASN A 298 2.34 0.30 20.17
CA ASN A 298 3.63 -0.32 20.49
C ASN A 298 3.74 -1.82 20.14
N LYS A 299 2.92 -2.31 19.20
CA LYS A 299 2.91 -3.70 18.74
C LYS A 299 3.23 -3.79 17.27
N ILE A 300 4.20 -4.63 16.92
CA ILE A 300 4.44 -5.05 15.54
C ILE A 300 3.44 -6.15 15.20
N THR A 301 2.85 -6.06 14.02
CA THR A 301 1.92 -7.08 13.49
C THR A 301 2.34 -7.47 12.09
N VAL A 302 2.42 -8.78 11.86
CA VAL A 302 2.54 -9.42 10.54
C VAL A 302 1.40 -10.41 10.41
N ARG A 303 0.78 -10.47 9.24
CA ARG A 303 -0.44 -11.26 9.08
C ARG A 303 -0.38 -12.09 7.79
N PRO A 304 0.26 -13.26 7.82
CA PRO A 304 0.34 -14.15 6.67
C PRO A 304 -1.04 -14.65 6.26
N ILE A 305 -1.28 -14.66 4.97
CA ILE A 305 -2.51 -15.14 4.33
C ILE A 305 -2.09 -16.16 3.26
N ALA A 306 -2.63 -17.38 3.35
CA ALA A 306 -2.43 -18.42 2.36
C ALA A 306 -3.68 -19.28 2.21
N GLY A 307 -3.67 -20.18 1.23
CA GLY A 307 -4.80 -21.03 0.96
C GLY A 307 -6.00 -20.26 0.40
N THR A 308 -6.70 -20.82 -0.54
CA THR A 308 -7.84 -20.14 -1.16
C THR A 308 -8.94 -21.13 -1.53
N ARG A 309 -10.17 -20.79 -1.17
CA ARG A 309 -11.39 -21.43 -1.70
C ARG A 309 -12.39 -20.37 -2.13
N PRO A 310 -13.24 -20.65 -3.11
CA PRO A 310 -14.33 -19.74 -3.48
C PRO A 310 -15.33 -19.58 -2.34
N ARG A 311 -16.16 -18.55 -2.42
CA ARG A 311 -17.35 -18.42 -1.57
C ARG A 311 -18.43 -19.38 -2.06
N GLY A 312 -19.14 -19.96 -1.12
CA GLY A 312 -20.33 -20.76 -1.41
C GLY A 312 -21.53 -19.92 -1.83
N LYS A 313 -22.50 -20.54 -2.47
CA LYS A 313 -23.78 -19.91 -2.84
C LYS A 313 -24.63 -19.61 -1.61
N ASP A 314 -24.47 -20.42 -0.57
CA ASP A 314 -25.14 -20.30 0.72
C ASP A 314 -24.19 -20.59 1.89
N LEU A 315 -24.71 -20.51 3.13
CA LEU A 315 -23.93 -20.76 4.35
C LEU A 315 -23.46 -22.23 4.46
N LYS A 316 -24.21 -23.20 3.91
CA LYS A 316 -23.85 -24.61 3.97
C LYS A 316 -22.65 -24.89 3.07
N GLU A 317 -22.68 -24.39 1.85
CA GLU A 317 -21.59 -24.51 0.89
C GLU A 317 -20.35 -23.73 1.35
N ASP A 318 -20.52 -22.51 1.91
CA ASP A 318 -19.44 -21.74 2.53
C ASP A 318 -18.73 -22.51 3.66
N ASN A 319 -19.50 -23.20 4.52
CA ASN A 319 -18.94 -23.99 5.59
C ASN A 319 -18.27 -25.28 5.07
N PHE A 320 -18.77 -25.85 3.98
CA PHE A 320 -18.13 -26.97 3.31
C PHE A 320 -16.74 -26.55 2.77
N PHE A 321 -16.64 -25.47 2.02
CA PHE A 321 -15.35 -24.97 1.51
C PHE A 321 -14.39 -24.57 2.61
N ALA A 322 -14.88 -23.99 3.71
CA ALA A 322 -14.04 -23.67 4.86
C ALA A 322 -13.43 -24.92 5.52
N LYS A 323 -14.25 -25.97 5.70
CA LYS A 323 -13.79 -27.26 6.23
C LYS A 323 -12.84 -27.98 5.27
N ASP A 324 -13.13 -27.94 3.97
CA ASP A 324 -12.27 -28.49 2.92
C ASP A 324 -10.89 -27.82 2.93
N LEU A 325 -10.85 -26.49 3.01
CA LEU A 325 -9.61 -25.73 3.07
C LEU A 325 -8.77 -26.09 4.31
N LEU A 326 -9.39 -26.27 5.48
CA LEU A 326 -8.71 -26.67 6.73
C LEU A 326 -8.32 -28.15 6.79
N LYS A 327 -8.72 -28.98 5.82
CA LYS A 327 -8.29 -30.37 5.68
C LYS A 327 -7.22 -30.57 4.61
N ASP A 328 -6.99 -29.56 3.78
CA ASP A 328 -6.03 -29.62 2.68
C ASP A 328 -4.60 -29.53 3.24
N LYS A 329 -3.91 -30.67 3.29
CA LYS A 329 -2.55 -30.78 3.85
C LYS A 329 -1.55 -29.86 3.14
N LYS A 330 -1.70 -29.66 1.84
CA LYS A 330 -0.82 -28.79 1.04
C LYS A 330 -0.98 -27.33 1.46
N GLU A 331 -2.23 -26.84 1.50
CA GLU A 331 -2.55 -25.47 1.89
C GLU A 331 -2.13 -25.19 3.35
N LEU A 332 -2.34 -26.15 4.25
CA LEU A 332 -1.90 -26.06 5.64
C LEU A 332 -0.37 -26.01 5.76
N SER A 333 0.37 -26.81 5.00
CA SER A 333 1.84 -26.81 5.01
C SER A 333 2.41 -25.50 4.47
N GLU A 334 1.82 -24.97 3.39
CA GLU A 334 2.19 -23.65 2.85
C GLU A 334 1.92 -22.55 3.87
N HIS A 335 0.75 -22.58 4.50
CA HIS A 335 0.40 -21.59 5.52
C HIS A 335 1.32 -21.65 6.74
N LEU A 336 1.70 -22.86 7.20
CA LEU A 336 2.64 -23.05 8.32
C LEU A 336 4.02 -22.43 7.97
N MET A 337 4.52 -22.67 6.76
CA MET A 337 5.78 -22.08 6.30
C MET A 337 5.73 -20.53 6.33
N LEU A 338 4.63 -19.95 5.86
CA LEU A 338 4.43 -18.49 5.88
C LEU A 338 4.24 -17.94 7.29
N LEU A 339 3.59 -18.70 8.18
CA LEU A 339 3.46 -18.34 9.58
C LEU A 339 4.82 -18.31 10.28
N ASP A 340 5.69 -19.30 10.06
CA ASP A 340 7.05 -19.34 10.63
C ASP A 340 7.90 -18.19 10.08
N LEU A 341 7.79 -17.88 8.79
CA LEU A 341 8.43 -16.71 8.21
C LEU A 341 7.94 -15.41 8.86
N GLY A 342 6.63 -15.27 9.09
CA GLY A 342 6.04 -14.12 9.78
C GLY A 342 6.50 -14.00 11.24
N ARG A 343 6.65 -15.12 11.94
CA ARG A 343 7.24 -15.15 13.30
C ARG A 343 8.69 -14.66 13.30
N ASN A 344 9.50 -15.12 12.35
CA ASN A 344 10.88 -14.70 12.18
C ASN A 344 10.97 -13.20 11.86
N ASP A 345 10.15 -12.71 10.91
CA ASP A 345 10.14 -11.29 10.51
C ASP A 345 9.70 -10.38 11.69
N ALA A 346 8.65 -10.73 12.43
CA ALA A 346 8.25 -10.02 13.65
C ALA A 346 9.32 -10.09 14.74
N GLY A 347 10.00 -11.25 14.87
CA GLY A 347 11.05 -11.48 15.85
C GLY A 347 12.25 -10.55 15.73
N LYS A 348 12.65 -10.24 14.49
CA LYS A 348 13.77 -9.33 14.21
C LYS A 348 13.61 -7.93 14.82
N VAL A 349 12.38 -7.50 15.07
CA VAL A 349 12.04 -6.11 15.45
C VAL A 349 11.22 -6.00 16.72
N SER A 350 10.95 -7.11 17.35
CA SER A 350 10.25 -7.17 18.64
C SER A 350 11.24 -7.35 19.81
N LYS A 351 10.79 -7.04 21.01
CA LYS A 351 11.51 -7.41 22.23
C LYS A 351 11.57 -8.94 22.33
N ILE A 352 12.72 -9.47 22.78
CA ILE A 352 12.94 -10.92 22.93
C ILE A 352 11.84 -11.51 23.82
N GLY A 353 11.35 -12.69 23.43
CA GLY A 353 10.32 -13.43 24.18
C GLY A 353 8.89 -12.90 24.05
N THR A 354 8.65 -11.82 23.26
CA THR A 354 7.32 -11.19 23.18
C THR A 354 6.52 -11.56 21.93
N VAL A 355 7.13 -12.28 20.99
CA VAL A 355 6.43 -12.71 19.77
C VAL A 355 5.44 -13.81 20.09
N LYS A 356 4.19 -13.60 19.70
CA LYS A 356 3.07 -14.53 19.90
C LYS A 356 2.26 -14.67 18.62
N VAL A 357 1.79 -15.87 18.36
CA VAL A 357 0.71 -16.12 17.38
C VAL A 357 -0.59 -15.91 18.13
N THR A 358 -1.32 -14.84 17.82
CA THR A 358 -2.57 -14.49 18.51
C THR A 358 -3.78 -15.16 17.88
N ASP A 359 -3.73 -15.37 16.56
CA ASP A 359 -4.73 -16.12 15.80
C ASP A 359 -3.98 -17.09 14.89
N SER A 360 -4.43 -18.35 14.82
CA SER A 360 -3.76 -19.40 14.08
C SER A 360 -4.76 -20.16 13.22
N PHE A 361 -4.46 -20.26 11.93
CA PHE A 361 -5.25 -21.01 10.94
C PHE A 361 -6.75 -20.65 10.91
N MET A 362 -7.07 -19.37 11.07
CA MET A 362 -8.46 -18.89 11.02
C MET A 362 -8.94 -18.74 9.58
N ILE A 363 -10.19 -19.10 9.33
CA ILE A 363 -10.82 -18.83 8.03
C ILE A 363 -11.37 -17.40 8.01
N GLU A 364 -10.86 -16.57 7.10
CA GLU A 364 -11.45 -15.29 6.78
C GLU A 364 -12.19 -15.33 5.45
N LYS A 365 -13.46 -14.89 5.51
CA LYS A 365 -14.36 -14.85 4.36
C LYS A 365 -14.36 -13.45 3.76
N TYR A 366 -13.85 -13.32 2.54
CA TYR A 366 -13.91 -12.10 1.72
C TYR A 366 -15.10 -12.13 0.76
N SER A 367 -15.25 -11.12 -0.10
CA SER A 367 -16.40 -11.03 -1.01
C SER A 367 -16.52 -12.21 -1.99
N HIS A 368 -15.41 -12.70 -2.51
CA HIS A 368 -15.38 -13.74 -3.56
C HIS A 368 -14.61 -15.00 -3.18
N VAL A 369 -13.77 -14.93 -2.17
CA VAL A 369 -12.92 -16.04 -1.72
C VAL A 369 -12.84 -16.07 -0.20
N MET A 370 -12.36 -17.19 0.34
CA MET A 370 -11.93 -17.32 1.73
C MET A 370 -10.49 -17.78 1.78
N HIS A 371 -9.79 -17.38 2.84
CA HIS A 371 -8.38 -17.69 3.05
C HIS A 371 -8.12 -18.21 4.46
N ILE A 372 -7.03 -18.96 4.62
CA ILE A 372 -6.43 -19.24 5.92
C ILE A 372 -5.58 -18.02 6.32
N VAL A 373 -5.80 -17.54 7.51
CA VAL A 373 -5.10 -16.36 8.06
C VAL A 373 -4.56 -16.68 9.44
N SER A 374 -3.35 -16.24 9.71
CA SER A 374 -2.78 -16.22 11.05
C SER A 374 -2.32 -14.81 11.40
N ASN A 375 -2.24 -14.50 12.69
CA ASN A 375 -1.81 -13.19 13.15
C ASN A 375 -0.61 -13.34 14.10
N VAL A 376 0.49 -12.71 13.77
CA VAL A 376 1.71 -12.69 14.56
C VAL A 376 1.93 -11.30 15.12
N MET A 377 2.09 -11.20 16.42
CA MET A 377 2.31 -9.93 17.12
C MET A 377 3.52 -10.02 18.04
N GLY A 378 4.24 -8.89 18.17
CA GLY A 378 5.32 -8.74 19.14
C GLY A 378 5.38 -7.31 19.69
N ILE A 379 5.91 -7.14 20.90
CA ILE A 379 6.14 -5.80 21.47
C ILE A 379 7.31 -5.15 20.72
N TYR A 380 7.08 -3.99 20.14
CA TYR A 380 8.08 -3.27 19.37
C TYR A 380 9.34 -2.97 20.20
N ASN A 381 10.50 -3.25 19.62
CA ASN A 381 11.79 -2.87 20.18
C ASN A 381 12.17 -1.45 19.71
N ASN A 382 12.03 -0.47 20.58
CA ASN A 382 12.28 0.94 20.26
C ASN A 382 13.75 1.29 19.94
N LYS A 383 14.69 0.36 20.14
CA LYS A 383 16.09 0.49 19.70
C LYS A 383 16.24 0.29 18.19
N ILE A 384 15.22 -0.23 17.53
CA ILE A 384 15.18 -0.46 16.07
C ILE A 384 14.35 0.65 15.44
N SER A 385 14.85 1.27 14.37
CA SER A 385 14.09 2.31 13.67
C SER A 385 12.82 1.75 13.00
N LYS A 386 11.82 2.61 12.79
CA LYS A 386 10.56 2.21 12.15
C LYS A 386 10.79 1.78 10.71
N PHE A 387 11.75 2.39 10.02
CA PHE A 387 12.10 1.95 8.68
C PHE A 387 12.69 0.55 8.66
N LYS A 388 13.60 0.22 9.57
CA LYS A 388 14.11 -1.15 9.73
C LYS A 388 13.00 -2.13 10.11
N SER A 389 12.02 -1.66 10.88
CA SER A 389 10.86 -2.50 11.25
C SER A 389 9.97 -2.83 10.05
N LEU A 390 9.80 -1.89 9.11
CA LEU A 390 9.16 -2.20 7.83
C LEU A 390 9.98 -3.22 7.03
N LEU A 391 11.30 -3.00 6.95
CA LEU A 391 12.19 -3.86 6.16
C LEU A 391 12.31 -5.28 6.69
N ALA A 392 12.04 -5.55 7.96
CA ALA A 392 12.05 -6.88 8.53
C ALA A 392 11.06 -7.85 7.84
N GLY A 393 9.87 -7.35 7.48
CA GLY A 393 8.88 -8.12 6.70
C GLY A 393 8.94 -7.88 5.19
N PHE A 394 9.93 -7.14 4.68
CA PHE A 394 9.98 -6.72 3.28
C PHE A 394 11.06 -7.47 2.48
N PRO A 395 10.78 -7.87 1.22
CA PRO A 395 9.43 -8.08 0.71
C PRO A 395 8.76 -9.24 1.44
N ALA A 396 7.42 -9.28 1.43
CA ALA A 396 6.69 -10.36 2.09
C ALA A 396 7.02 -11.73 1.47
N GLY A 397 7.00 -12.77 2.31
CA GLY A 397 7.25 -14.15 1.86
C GLY A 397 6.23 -14.64 0.84
N THR A 398 4.97 -14.22 1.01
CA THR A 398 3.85 -14.53 0.11
C THR A 398 4.04 -14.02 -1.33
N VAL A 399 5.01 -13.14 -1.58
CA VAL A 399 5.34 -12.61 -2.91
C VAL A 399 6.79 -12.80 -3.32
N SER A 400 7.62 -13.39 -2.46
CA SER A 400 9.02 -13.70 -2.75
C SER A 400 9.30 -15.21 -2.72
N GLY A 401 9.30 -15.82 -1.57
CA GLY A 401 9.53 -17.25 -1.36
C GLY A 401 10.38 -17.53 -0.13
N ALA A 402 10.80 -18.78 0.02
CA ALA A 402 11.55 -19.26 1.16
C ALA A 402 12.67 -20.24 0.70
N PRO A 403 13.93 -20.08 1.17
CA PRO A 403 14.49 -18.93 1.91
C PRO A 403 14.46 -17.62 1.12
N LYS A 404 14.15 -16.51 1.80
CA LYS A 404 13.78 -15.23 1.17
C LYS A 404 14.86 -14.69 0.20
N ILE A 405 16.12 -14.63 0.60
CA ILE A 405 17.20 -14.06 -0.22
C ILE A 405 17.40 -14.89 -1.48
N ARG A 406 17.51 -16.21 -1.35
CA ARG A 406 17.69 -17.10 -2.50
C ARG A 406 16.52 -17.05 -3.47
N ALA A 407 15.29 -16.99 -2.96
CA ALA A 407 14.10 -16.81 -3.78
C ALA A 407 14.15 -15.48 -4.59
N MET A 408 14.63 -14.39 -3.98
CA MET A 408 14.78 -13.10 -4.68
C MET A 408 15.87 -13.12 -5.76
N GLU A 409 16.98 -13.86 -5.55
CA GLU A 409 18.00 -14.07 -6.57
C GLU A 409 17.45 -14.82 -7.79
N ILE A 410 16.66 -15.87 -7.54
CA ILE A 410 16.00 -16.67 -8.58
C ILE A 410 14.96 -15.84 -9.33
N ILE A 411 14.21 -14.99 -8.63
CA ILE A 411 13.26 -14.04 -9.26
C ILE A 411 14.00 -13.12 -10.22
N ASP A 412 15.12 -12.52 -9.81
CA ASP A 412 15.90 -11.61 -10.67
C ASP A 412 16.55 -12.33 -11.87
N GLU A 413 16.83 -13.62 -11.72
CA GLU A 413 17.34 -14.45 -12.81
C GLU A 413 16.26 -14.80 -13.84
N LEU A 414 15.05 -15.13 -13.40
CA LEU A 414 14.00 -15.72 -14.24
C LEU A 414 13.04 -14.69 -14.83
N GLU A 415 12.72 -13.62 -14.10
CA GLU A 415 11.82 -12.58 -14.59
C GLU A 415 12.51 -11.67 -15.61
N THR A 416 11.72 -11.06 -16.49
CA THR A 416 12.26 -10.27 -17.61
C THR A 416 12.46 -8.80 -17.27
N THR A 417 11.66 -8.28 -16.33
CA THR A 417 11.62 -6.87 -15.99
C THR A 417 11.52 -6.67 -14.49
N LYS A 418 12.02 -5.56 -14.01
CA LYS A 418 11.88 -5.17 -12.60
C LYS A 418 10.41 -5.12 -12.18
N ARG A 419 10.14 -5.58 -10.97
CA ARG A 419 8.78 -5.62 -10.38
C ARG A 419 8.23 -4.24 -10.05
N LYS A 420 9.09 -3.31 -9.69
CA LYS A 420 8.74 -1.96 -9.24
C LYS A 420 7.67 -1.99 -8.14
N VAL A 421 6.49 -1.43 -8.39
CA VAL A 421 5.42 -1.33 -7.38
C VAL A 421 4.91 -2.70 -6.95
N TYR A 422 4.80 -3.66 -7.87
CA TYR A 422 4.31 -5.01 -7.54
C TYR A 422 5.17 -5.69 -6.48
N ALA A 423 4.54 -6.31 -5.49
CA ALA A 423 5.19 -6.97 -4.35
C ALA A 423 6.01 -6.02 -3.44
N GLY A 424 5.89 -4.72 -3.63
CA GLY A 424 6.41 -3.70 -2.74
C GLY A 424 5.50 -3.41 -1.55
N GLY A 425 5.79 -2.33 -0.83
CA GLY A 425 4.99 -1.83 0.29
C GLY A 425 4.31 -0.51 -0.02
N ILE A 426 3.05 -0.35 0.38
CA ILE A 426 2.30 0.92 0.26
C ILE A 426 1.70 1.26 1.61
N GLY A 427 1.81 2.51 2.03
CA GLY A 427 1.24 2.91 3.30
C GLY A 427 1.72 4.27 3.81
N TYR A 428 1.76 4.41 5.12
CA TYR A 428 2.11 5.66 5.77
C TYR A 428 2.86 5.46 7.09
N PHE A 429 3.64 6.47 7.46
CA PHE A 429 4.26 6.65 8.76
C PHE A 429 3.66 7.89 9.42
N SER A 430 3.02 7.71 10.55
CA SER A 430 2.37 8.79 11.30
C SER A 430 3.34 9.53 12.22
N ALA A 431 3.06 10.81 12.47
CA ALA A 431 3.87 11.65 13.36
C ALA A 431 3.90 11.15 14.82
N ASN A 432 2.93 10.33 15.27
CA ASN A 432 2.97 9.69 16.58
C ASN A 432 3.95 8.50 16.66
N GLY A 433 4.58 8.15 15.53
CA GLY A 433 5.55 7.05 15.42
C GLY A 433 4.97 5.70 15.06
N GLU A 434 3.68 5.62 14.76
CA GLU A 434 3.03 4.43 14.21
C GLU A 434 3.15 4.37 12.68
N PHE A 435 3.03 3.18 12.11
CA PHE A 435 2.92 3.01 10.67
C PHE A 435 2.02 1.84 10.30
N ASP A 436 1.44 1.92 9.12
CA ASP A 436 0.60 0.86 8.54
C ASP A 436 0.92 0.72 7.06
N THR A 437 1.32 -0.47 6.66
CA THR A 437 1.72 -0.77 5.28
C THR A 437 1.10 -2.07 4.82
N CYS A 438 0.67 -2.11 3.56
CA CYS A 438 0.20 -3.32 2.90
C CYS A 438 1.14 -3.73 1.77
N ILE A 439 1.06 -4.99 1.36
CA ILE A 439 1.77 -5.49 0.19
C ILE A 439 1.09 -4.94 -1.06
N ALA A 440 1.86 -4.46 -2.04
CA ALA A 440 1.31 -4.00 -3.31
C ALA A 440 0.89 -5.20 -4.19
N LEU A 441 -0.23 -5.80 -3.82
CA LEU A 441 -0.94 -6.86 -4.55
C LEU A 441 -2.24 -6.31 -5.13
N ARG A 442 -2.74 -6.94 -6.19
CA ARG A 442 -3.96 -6.48 -6.87
C ARG A 442 -3.87 -4.97 -7.14
N THR A 443 -2.71 -4.57 -7.68
CA THR A 443 -2.32 -3.19 -7.87
C THR A 443 -2.00 -2.93 -9.33
N ALA A 444 -2.53 -1.84 -9.83
CA ALA A 444 -2.24 -1.34 -11.16
C ALA A 444 -1.39 -0.07 -11.09
N VAL A 445 -0.52 0.08 -12.07
CA VAL A 445 0.20 1.32 -12.36
C VAL A 445 -0.32 1.89 -13.67
N VAL A 446 -0.64 3.18 -13.67
CA VAL A 446 -0.99 3.91 -14.89
C VAL A 446 0.16 4.85 -15.21
N LYS A 447 0.74 4.69 -16.40
CA LYS A 447 1.82 5.56 -16.90
C LYS A 447 1.75 5.64 -18.45
N ASN A 448 2.00 6.80 -19.02
CA ASN A 448 2.06 7.01 -20.47
C ASN A 448 0.82 6.44 -21.21
N LYS A 449 -0.37 6.71 -20.66
CA LYS A 449 -1.66 6.22 -21.21
C LYS A 449 -1.76 4.68 -21.30
N LYS A 450 -0.95 3.95 -20.54
CA LYS A 450 -1.00 2.50 -20.38
C LYS A 450 -1.35 2.12 -18.95
N PHE A 451 -2.05 1.01 -18.82
CA PHE A 451 -2.45 0.38 -17.56
C PHE A 451 -1.68 -0.92 -17.40
N TYR A 452 -0.91 -1.03 -16.32
CA TYR A 452 -0.05 -2.17 -16.03
C TYR A 452 -0.54 -2.90 -14.80
N VAL A 453 -0.67 -4.21 -14.89
CA VAL A 453 -0.99 -5.09 -13.74
C VAL A 453 0.02 -6.22 -13.72
N GLN A 454 0.62 -6.50 -12.56
CA GLN A 454 1.50 -7.65 -12.37
C GLN A 454 0.88 -8.64 -11.41
N ALA A 455 1.03 -9.93 -11.71
CA ALA A 455 0.53 -11.02 -10.89
C ALA A 455 1.49 -12.20 -10.91
N GLY A 456 1.58 -12.91 -9.81
CA GLY A 456 2.47 -14.06 -9.63
C GLY A 456 1.75 -15.28 -9.04
N ALA A 457 2.41 -16.40 -9.19
CA ALA A 457 2.03 -17.69 -8.61
C ALA A 457 3.18 -18.27 -7.80
N GLY A 458 2.87 -18.91 -6.68
CA GLY A 458 3.82 -19.59 -5.81
C GLY A 458 4.21 -20.96 -6.39
N ILE A 459 5.47 -21.13 -6.73
CA ILE A 459 5.99 -22.37 -7.33
C ILE A 459 6.56 -23.24 -6.22
N VAL A 460 6.03 -24.43 -6.09
CA VAL A 460 6.46 -25.52 -5.19
C VAL A 460 6.76 -26.78 -5.98
N ALA A 461 7.24 -27.86 -5.34
CA ALA A 461 7.63 -29.10 -5.98
C ALA A 461 6.54 -29.69 -6.90
N ASP A 462 5.29 -29.66 -6.44
CA ASP A 462 4.13 -30.24 -7.16
C ASP A 462 3.50 -29.28 -8.17
N SER A 463 4.00 -28.06 -8.31
CA SER A 463 3.43 -27.06 -9.21
C SER A 463 3.35 -27.56 -10.65
N ASN A 464 2.18 -27.37 -11.27
CA ASN A 464 1.96 -27.63 -12.68
C ASN A 464 2.16 -26.33 -13.46
N PRO A 465 3.14 -26.25 -14.39
CA PRO A 465 3.46 -25.03 -15.10
C PRO A 465 2.29 -24.33 -15.79
N ILE A 466 1.36 -25.12 -16.37
CA ILE A 466 0.19 -24.58 -17.06
C ILE A 466 -0.78 -23.94 -16.05
N LYS A 467 -1.06 -24.63 -14.95
CA LYS A 467 -1.96 -24.11 -13.89
C LYS A 467 -1.40 -22.84 -13.27
N GLU A 468 -0.08 -22.80 -13.00
CA GLU A 468 0.56 -21.58 -12.44
C GLU A 468 0.52 -20.40 -13.42
N TYR A 469 0.70 -20.65 -14.71
CA TYR A 469 0.49 -19.62 -15.73
C TYR A 469 -0.93 -19.09 -15.72
N GLU A 470 -1.94 -19.98 -15.72
CA GLU A 470 -3.34 -19.63 -15.70
C GLU A 470 -3.72 -18.85 -14.42
N GLU A 471 -3.14 -19.21 -13.29
CA GLU A 471 -3.33 -18.50 -12.02
C GLU A 471 -2.89 -17.03 -12.15
N THR A 472 -1.72 -16.76 -12.74
CA THR A 472 -1.25 -15.38 -12.94
C THR A 472 -2.18 -14.60 -13.86
N VAL A 473 -2.67 -15.22 -14.93
CA VAL A 473 -3.64 -14.62 -15.85
C VAL A 473 -4.95 -14.28 -15.14
N ASN A 474 -5.48 -15.21 -14.34
CA ASN A 474 -6.73 -15.04 -13.62
C ASN A 474 -6.61 -13.95 -12.53
N LYS A 475 -5.50 -13.91 -11.80
CA LYS A 475 -5.22 -12.85 -10.82
C LYS A 475 -5.17 -11.46 -11.47
N ALA A 476 -4.57 -11.33 -12.65
CA ALA A 476 -4.50 -10.07 -13.38
C ALA A 476 -5.86 -9.67 -13.99
N LYS A 477 -6.66 -10.65 -14.44
CA LYS A 477 -7.94 -10.42 -15.12
C LYS A 477 -8.94 -9.64 -14.28
N ALA A 478 -8.94 -9.85 -12.96
CA ALA A 478 -9.82 -9.11 -12.04
C ALA A 478 -9.61 -7.58 -12.13
N LEU A 479 -8.35 -7.12 -12.15
CA LEU A 479 -8.04 -5.70 -12.30
C LEU A 479 -8.23 -5.22 -13.74
N MET A 480 -7.86 -6.04 -14.72
CA MET A 480 -8.04 -5.69 -16.14
C MET A 480 -9.52 -5.49 -16.51
N ASN A 481 -10.45 -6.20 -15.87
CA ASN A 481 -11.88 -6.00 -16.05
C ASN A 481 -12.36 -4.62 -15.55
N ALA A 482 -11.63 -3.94 -14.69
CA ALA A 482 -11.98 -2.59 -14.27
C ALA A 482 -11.79 -1.54 -15.38
N LEU A 483 -11.04 -1.87 -16.45
CA LEU A 483 -10.90 -1.03 -17.65
C LEU A 483 -12.16 -1.07 -18.52
N LYS A 484 -12.96 -2.12 -18.48
CA LYS A 484 -14.24 -2.25 -19.20
C LYS A 484 -15.30 -1.41 -18.50
#